data_f6161c3703224c55c9e5068080f58065
#
_entry.id   f6161c3703224c55c9e5068080f58065
#
_cell.length_a   1.000
_cell.length_b   1.000
_cell.length_c   1.000
_cell.angle_alpha   90.00
_cell.angle_beta   90.00
_cell.angle_gamma   90.00
#
_symmetry.space_group_name_H-M   'P 1'
#
loop_
_entity.id
_entity.type
_entity.pdbx_description
1 polymer ?
#
loop_
_entity_poly.entity_id
_entity_poly.type
_entity_poly.pdbx_seq_one_letter_code
_entity_poly.pdbx_strand_id
1 'polypeptide(L)'
;MKPTLLILALLGSFASAQDYLEIAANPGGAGKGRSIVLVAGDEEYRTEETMPMLAKILAKTHGFNCIVLFSTDEKAGYIDPNNQKNIRGTEVLDNADLMIIGTRFRQLPEAQLAPFARYLNAGKPVIGIR
;
A
#
# COMPACT_ATOMS: atom_id res chain seq x y z
N MET A 1 -54.57 13.16 15.20
CA MET A 1 -53.29 13.34 14.45
C MET A 1 -52.14 12.84 15.31
N LYS A 2 -51.49 11.75 14.90
CA LYS A 2 -50.33 11.17 15.60
C LYS A 2 -49.06 11.74 14.95
N PRO A 3 -48.09 12.28 15.69
CA PRO A 3 -46.86 12.70 15.10
C PRO A 3 -45.96 11.49 14.82
N THR A 4 -45.63 11.29 13.55
CA THR A 4 -44.66 10.30 13.11
C THR A 4 -43.26 10.83 13.39
N LEU A 5 -42.58 10.25 14.37
CA LEU A 5 -41.20 10.59 14.69
C LEU A 5 -40.27 9.97 13.65
N LEU A 6 -39.71 10.80 12.79
CA LEU A 6 -38.72 10.40 11.81
C LEU A 6 -37.36 10.30 12.50
N ILE A 7 -36.92 9.07 12.83
CA ILE A 7 -35.55 8.82 13.35
C ILE A 7 -34.61 8.81 12.18
N LEU A 8 -33.86 9.91 12.01
CA LEU A 8 -32.76 10.03 11.07
C LEU A 8 -31.55 9.28 11.66
N ALA A 9 -31.33 8.05 11.21
CA ALA A 9 -30.14 7.29 11.57
C ALA A 9 -28.91 7.90 10.88
N LEU A 10 -28.09 8.64 11.63
CA LEU A 10 -26.76 9.07 11.19
C LEU A 10 -25.88 7.81 11.14
N LEU A 11 -25.73 7.22 9.97
CA LEU A 11 -24.67 6.23 9.68
C LEU A 11 -23.34 6.99 9.64
N GLY A 12 -22.68 7.07 10.78
CA GLY A 12 -21.30 7.53 10.84
C GLY A 12 -20.41 6.53 10.12
N SER A 13 -19.93 6.87 8.93
CA SER A 13 -18.85 6.13 8.26
C SER A 13 -17.60 6.27 9.13
N PHE A 14 -17.26 5.23 9.87
CA PHE A 14 -15.93 5.11 10.46
C PHE A 14 -14.95 4.95 9.29
N ALA A 15 -14.22 6.01 8.96
CA ALA A 15 -13.06 5.92 8.09
C ALA A 15 -12.05 5.02 8.81
N SER A 16 -11.90 3.79 8.37
CA SER A 16 -10.80 2.93 8.79
C SER A 16 -9.48 3.62 8.42
N ALA A 17 -8.56 3.72 9.37
CA ALA A 17 -7.23 4.21 9.07
C ALA A 17 -6.63 3.33 7.98
N GLN A 18 -6.25 3.93 6.85
CA GLN A 18 -5.68 3.22 5.71
C GLN A 18 -4.24 2.82 6.03
N ASP A 19 -3.93 1.54 5.93
CA ASP A 19 -2.61 1.00 6.28
C ASP A 19 -1.53 1.28 5.22
N TYR A 20 -1.86 2.02 4.15
CA TYR A 20 -1.00 2.32 3.01
C TYR A 20 -1.36 3.64 2.33
N LEU A 21 -0.45 4.15 1.50
CA LEU A 21 -0.70 5.30 0.63
C LEU A 21 -1.20 4.82 -0.73
N GLU A 22 -2.36 5.33 -1.16
CA GLU A 22 -2.91 5.07 -2.49
C GLU A 22 -2.85 6.33 -3.35
N ILE A 23 -2.37 6.18 -4.60
CA ILE A 23 -2.29 7.26 -5.58
C ILE A 23 -2.98 6.78 -6.87
N ALA A 24 -4.13 7.37 -7.15
CA ALA A 24 -4.92 7.04 -8.34
C ALA A 24 -4.22 7.45 -9.65
N ALA A 25 -4.36 6.60 -10.66
CA ALA A 25 -3.86 6.82 -12.01
C ALA A 25 -4.38 8.11 -12.64
N ASN A 26 -3.53 8.76 -13.42
CA ASN A 26 -4.00 9.72 -14.43
C ASN A 26 -4.68 8.94 -15.57
N PRO A 27 -5.97 9.17 -15.89
CA PRO A 27 -6.71 8.37 -16.87
C PRO A 27 -6.12 8.38 -18.28
N GLY A 28 -5.36 9.43 -18.65
CA GLY A 28 -4.72 9.54 -19.95
C GLY A 28 -3.36 8.83 -20.10
N GLY A 29 -2.85 8.23 -19.04
CA GLY A 29 -1.52 7.62 -19.03
C GLY A 29 -1.45 6.25 -19.71
N ALA A 30 -0.25 5.88 -20.22
CA ALA A 30 0.01 4.61 -20.89
C ALA A 30 -0.18 3.38 -19.98
N GLY A 31 -0.13 3.55 -18.67
CA GLY A 31 -0.35 2.50 -17.67
C GLY A 31 -1.77 1.95 -17.64
N LYS A 32 -2.73 2.72 -18.16
CA LYS A 32 -4.16 2.33 -18.29
C LYS A 32 -4.76 1.80 -16.97
N GLY A 33 -4.37 2.39 -15.84
CA GLY A 33 -4.87 2.01 -14.53
C GLY A 33 -4.38 0.66 -13.99
N ARG A 34 -3.38 0.01 -14.62
CA ARG A 34 -2.77 -1.18 -14.04
C ARG A 34 -2.18 -0.88 -12.67
N SER A 35 -2.20 -1.87 -11.78
CA SER A 35 -1.84 -1.71 -10.38
C SER A 35 -0.38 -2.01 -10.11
N ILE A 36 0.31 -1.07 -9.46
CA ILE A 36 1.69 -1.23 -8.98
C ILE A 36 1.68 -1.11 -7.46
N VAL A 37 2.24 -2.10 -6.77
CA VAL A 37 2.48 -2.03 -5.32
C VAL A 37 3.96 -1.79 -5.09
N LEU A 38 4.28 -0.72 -4.35
CA LEU A 38 5.64 -0.34 -3.97
C LEU A 38 5.82 -0.63 -2.48
N VAL A 39 6.86 -1.36 -2.12
CA VAL A 39 7.11 -1.79 -0.74
C VAL A 39 8.36 -1.09 -0.20
N ALA A 40 8.16 -0.20 0.78
CA ALA A 40 9.21 0.54 1.45
C ALA A 40 9.56 -0.10 2.81
N GLY A 41 10.80 -0.50 2.98
CA GLY A 41 11.27 -1.15 4.21
C GLY A 41 12.79 -1.17 4.32
N ASP A 42 13.45 -0.11 3.91
CA ASP A 42 14.91 0.04 4.02
C ASP A 42 15.24 1.35 4.74
N GLU A 43 15.73 1.23 5.95
CA GLU A 43 16.07 2.35 6.83
C GLU A 43 17.33 3.11 6.39
N GLU A 44 18.22 2.46 5.62
CA GLU A 44 19.49 3.07 5.17
C GLU A 44 19.29 3.93 3.92
N TYR A 45 18.47 3.44 2.97
CA TYR A 45 18.28 4.12 1.69
C TYR A 45 17.00 4.96 1.63
N ARG A 46 16.33 5.16 2.76
CA ARG A 46 15.15 6.03 2.91
C ARG A 46 14.05 5.72 1.89
N THR A 47 13.71 4.44 1.77
CA THR A 47 12.69 4.00 0.82
C THR A 47 11.29 4.55 1.16
N GLU A 48 11.06 4.95 2.41
CA GLU A 48 9.85 5.65 2.85
C GLU A 48 9.68 7.03 2.19
N GLU A 49 10.73 7.60 1.63
CA GLU A 49 10.67 8.85 0.85
C GLU A 49 10.67 8.56 -0.66
N THR A 50 11.53 7.67 -1.12
CA THR A 50 11.69 7.43 -2.56
C THR A 50 10.52 6.67 -3.17
N MET A 51 9.90 5.72 -2.46
CA MET A 51 8.76 4.97 -2.98
C MET A 51 7.51 5.83 -3.22
N PRO A 52 7.10 6.75 -2.32
CA PRO A 52 6.00 7.66 -2.60
C PRO A 52 6.27 8.60 -3.77
N MET A 53 7.52 9.08 -3.93
CA MET A 53 7.91 9.92 -5.07
C MET A 53 7.78 9.15 -6.37
N LEU A 54 8.32 7.93 -6.43
CA LEU A 54 8.21 7.05 -7.60
C LEU A 54 6.76 6.72 -7.92
N ALA A 55 5.96 6.37 -6.91
CA ALA A 55 4.54 6.10 -7.06
C ALA A 55 3.78 7.30 -7.66
N LYS A 56 4.09 8.51 -7.20
CA LYS A 56 3.50 9.74 -7.74
C LYS A 56 3.84 9.95 -9.21
N ILE A 57 5.08 9.71 -9.62
CA ILE A 57 5.51 9.79 -11.02
C ILE A 57 4.76 8.74 -11.86
N LEU A 58 4.76 7.48 -11.42
CA LEU A 58 4.10 6.38 -12.12
C LEU A 58 2.59 6.61 -12.26
N ALA A 59 1.94 7.14 -11.23
CA ALA A 59 0.50 7.41 -11.27
C ALA A 59 0.16 8.64 -12.11
N LYS A 60 0.79 9.78 -11.84
CA LYS A 60 0.38 11.08 -12.43
C LYS A 60 0.90 11.28 -13.84
N THR A 61 2.10 10.76 -14.15
CA THR A 61 2.69 10.88 -15.50
C THR A 61 2.37 9.68 -16.38
N HIS A 62 2.42 8.47 -15.82
CA HIS A 62 2.32 7.24 -16.61
C HIS A 62 0.98 6.51 -16.48
N GLY A 63 0.09 6.91 -15.56
CA GLY A 63 -1.29 6.39 -15.45
C GLY A 63 -1.40 5.01 -14.84
N PHE A 64 -0.56 4.67 -13.87
CA PHE A 64 -0.69 3.47 -13.04
C PHE A 64 -1.44 3.79 -11.73
N ASN A 65 -2.27 2.88 -11.26
CA ASN A 65 -2.74 2.93 -9.86
C ASN A 65 -1.60 2.43 -8.97
N CYS A 66 -1.16 3.26 -8.03
CA CYS A 66 -0.04 2.95 -7.17
C CYS A 66 -0.46 2.85 -5.72
N ILE A 67 0.01 1.80 -5.03
CA ILE A 67 -0.13 1.62 -3.59
C ILE A 67 1.27 1.53 -3.00
N VAL A 68 1.54 2.32 -1.95
CA VAL A 68 2.82 2.26 -1.23
C VAL A 68 2.60 1.69 0.15
N LEU A 69 3.27 0.58 0.44
CA LEU A 69 3.33 -0.08 1.73
C LEU A 69 4.57 0.40 2.49
N PHE A 70 4.44 0.62 3.79
CA PHE A 70 5.52 1.11 4.65
C PHE A 70 5.76 0.19 5.83
N SER A 71 7.02 0.16 6.30
CA SER A 71 7.30 -0.26 7.66
C SER A 71 6.71 0.75 8.64
N THR A 72 5.93 0.28 9.60
CA THR A 72 5.20 1.12 10.54
C THR A 72 5.40 0.65 11.98
N ASP A 73 5.26 1.58 12.94
CA ASP A 73 5.11 1.21 14.33
C ASP A 73 3.82 0.38 14.52
N GLU A 74 3.90 -0.69 15.29
CA GLU A 74 2.79 -1.64 15.43
C GLU A 74 1.60 -1.05 16.20
N LYS A 75 1.85 -0.12 17.11
CA LYS A 75 0.83 0.45 18.01
C LYS A 75 0.35 1.80 17.55
N ALA A 76 1.28 2.71 17.27
CA ALA A 76 0.98 4.09 16.93
C ALA A 76 0.68 4.28 15.43
N GLY A 77 1.10 3.34 14.56
CA GLY A 77 0.79 3.34 13.14
C GLY A 77 1.54 4.39 12.30
N TYR A 78 2.49 5.13 12.88
CA TYR A 78 3.33 6.02 12.07
C TYR A 78 4.38 5.22 11.28
N ILE A 79 4.91 5.81 10.22
CA ILE A 79 5.98 5.22 9.42
C ILE A 79 7.26 5.13 10.26
N ASP A 80 7.73 3.91 10.46
CA ASP A 80 8.98 3.62 11.16
C ASP A 80 9.85 2.69 10.32
N PRO A 81 10.79 3.23 9.55
CA PRO A 81 11.66 2.42 8.69
C PRO A 81 12.58 1.46 9.47
N ASN A 82 12.81 1.73 10.77
CA ASN A 82 13.63 0.86 11.61
C ASN A 82 12.85 -0.37 12.13
N ASN A 83 11.51 -0.35 12.10
CA ASN A 83 10.74 -1.52 12.49
C ASN A 83 10.79 -2.61 11.40
N GLN A 84 11.53 -3.68 11.69
CA GLN A 84 11.71 -4.79 10.75
C GLN A 84 10.56 -5.80 10.74
N LYS A 85 9.56 -5.63 11.62
CA LYS A 85 8.57 -6.67 11.91
C LYS A 85 7.15 -6.33 11.48
N ASN A 86 6.91 -5.14 10.93
CA ASN A 86 5.55 -4.74 10.60
C ASN A 86 5.47 -3.95 9.28
N ILE A 87 4.78 -4.53 8.29
CA ILE A 87 4.31 -3.86 7.07
C ILE A 87 2.85 -4.28 6.91
N ARG A 88 1.93 -3.33 7.13
CA ARG A 88 0.49 -3.60 7.02
C ARG A 88 0.01 -3.50 5.59
N GLY A 89 -1.18 -4.05 5.32
CA GLY A 89 -1.85 -3.95 4.02
C GLY A 89 -1.21 -4.80 2.92
N THR A 90 -0.39 -5.78 3.27
CA THR A 90 0.33 -6.62 2.28
C THR A 90 -0.60 -7.44 1.38
N GLU A 91 -1.85 -7.66 1.78
CA GLU A 91 -2.89 -8.34 0.98
C GLU A 91 -3.20 -7.64 -0.34
N VAL A 92 -2.90 -6.34 -0.49
CA VAL A 92 -3.06 -5.63 -1.76
C VAL A 92 -2.18 -6.20 -2.88
N LEU A 93 -1.12 -6.94 -2.53
CA LEU A 93 -0.26 -7.66 -3.49
C LEU A 93 -1.02 -8.71 -4.31
N ASP A 94 -2.09 -9.28 -3.76
CA ASP A 94 -2.89 -10.29 -4.47
C ASP A 94 -3.46 -9.75 -5.79
N ASN A 95 -3.76 -8.45 -5.86
CA ASN A 95 -4.31 -7.77 -7.02
C ASN A 95 -3.30 -6.91 -7.81
N ALA A 96 -2.03 -6.92 -7.43
CA ALA A 96 -1.00 -6.14 -8.12
C ALA A 96 -0.58 -6.77 -9.44
N ASP A 97 -0.32 -5.93 -10.44
CA ASP A 97 0.27 -6.33 -11.73
C ASP A 97 1.81 -6.31 -11.68
N LEU A 98 2.37 -5.42 -10.85
CA LEU A 98 3.81 -5.28 -10.62
C LEU A 98 4.09 -4.99 -9.16
N MET A 99 5.11 -5.60 -8.59
CA MET A 99 5.68 -5.23 -7.29
C MET A 99 7.04 -4.56 -7.49
N ILE A 100 7.22 -3.38 -6.89
CA ILE A 100 8.52 -2.71 -6.74
C ILE A 100 8.89 -2.78 -5.27
N ILE A 101 10.02 -3.41 -4.95
CA ILE A 101 10.38 -3.67 -3.56
C ILE A 101 11.77 -3.12 -3.24
N GLY A 102 11.86 -2.30 -2.18
CA GLY A 102 13.10 -1.83 -1.56
C GLY A 102 13.03 -2.13 -0.06
N THR A 103 13.51 -3.30 0.33
CA THR A 103 13.47 -3.75 1.73
C THR A 103 14.81 -4.32 2.17
N ARG A 104 15.08 -4.24 3.47
CA ARG A 104 16.28 -4.77 4.09
C ARG A 104 15.95 -5.42 5.43
N PHE A 105 16.44 -6.63 5.66
CA PHE A 105 16.35 -7.36 6.94
C PHE A 105 14.95 -7.46 7.54
N ARG A 106 13.89 -7.59 6.71
CA ARG A 106 12.52 -7.71 7.23
C ARG A 106 12.26 -9.09 7.82
N GLN A 107 11.59 -9.11 8.99
CA GLN A 107 11.17 -10.30 9.73
C GLN A 107 9.66 -10.21 9.99
N LEU A 108 8.88 -10.16 8.91
CA LEU A 108 7.44 -9.98 9.01
C LEU A 108 6.76 -11.21 9.62
N PRO A 109 5.66 -11.02 10.38
CA PRO A 109 4.79 -12.12 10.79
C PRO A 109 4.25 -12.88 9.58
N GLU A 110 3.94 -14.16 9.76
CA GLU A 110 3.48 -15.04 8.68
C GLU A 110 2.28 -14.46 7.91
N ALA A 111 1.31 -13.87 8.61
CA ALA A 111 0.14 -13.27 7.97
C ALA A 111 0.49 -12.12 7.01
N GLN A 112 1.53 -11.34 7.32
CA GLN A 112 2.01 -10.25 6.46
C GLN A 112 2.96 -10.76 5.36
N LEU A 113 3.65 -11.89 5.58
CA LEU A 113 4.56 -12.49 4.62
C LEU A 113 3.83 -13.34 3.56
N ALA A 114 2.71 -13.95 3.93
CA ALA A 114 1.96 -14.85 3.04
C ALA A 114 1.54 -14.21 1.70
N PRO A 115 1.09 -12.93 1.62
CA PRO A 115 0.80 -12.29 0.33
C PRO A 115 2.03 -12.17 -0.58
N PHE A 116 3.22 -11.92 -0.05
CA PHE A 116 4.46 -11.94 -0.84
C PHE A 116 4.73 -13.32 -1.44
N ALA A 117 4.58 -14.36 -0.63
CA ALA A 117 4.77 -15.73 -1.09
C ALA A 117 3.77 -16.08 -2.21
N ARG A 118 2.49 -15.74 -2.05
CA ARG A 118 1.48 -15.94 -3.11
C ARG A 118 1.82 -15.19 -4.39
N TYR A 119 2.22 -13.92 -4.25
CA TYR A 119 2.59 -13.07 -5.38
C TYR A 119 3.75 -13.67 -6.20
N LEU A 120 4.82 -14.10 -5.51
CA LEU A 120 6.00 -14.69 -6.14
C LEU A 120 5.69 -16.07 -6.75
N ASN A 121 4.93 -16.92 -6.06
CA ASN A 121 4.52 -18.22 -6.56
C ASN A 121 3.60 -18.13 -7.78
N ALA A 122 2.86 -17.05 -7.93
CA ALA A 122 2.05 -16.76 -9.12
C ALA A 122 2.89 -16.32 -10.34
N GLY A 123 4.21 -16.17 -10.20
CA GLY A 123 5.12 -15.77 -11.27
C GLY A 123 4.93 -14.33 -11.74
N LYS A 124 4.37 -13.47 -10.90
CA LYS A 124 4.15 -12.06 -11.23
C LYS A 124 5.47 -11.25 -11.21
N PRO A 125 5.58 -10.17 -12.02
CA PRO A 125 6.82 -9.43 -12.16
C PRO A 125 7.22 -8.66 -10.92
N VAL A 126 8.52 -8.64 -10.63
CA VAL A 126 9.13 -7.94 -9.48
C VAL A 126 10.30 -7.10 -9.94
N ILE A 127 10.40 -5.88 -9.41
CA ILE A 127 11.58 -5.03 -9.52
C ILE A 127 12.13 -4.80 -8.11
N GLY A 128 13.34 -5.27 -7.84
CA GLY A 128 14.08 -4.95 -6.64
C GLY A 128 14.89 -3.66 -6.84
N ILE A 129 14.84 -2.76 -5.87
CA ILE A 129 15.66 -1.54 -5.85
C ILE A 129 16.43 -1.47 -4.54
N ARG A 130 17.59 -0.81 -4.61
CA ARG A 130 18.46 -0.56 -3.48
C ARG A 130 19.19 0.79 -3.62
#